data_e4aa79ef0a7741f4d14151698e100562
#
_entry.id   e4aa79ef0a7741f4d14151698e100562
#
_cell.length_a   1.000
_cell.length_b   1.000
_cell.length_c   1.000
_cell.angle_alpha   90.00
_cell.angle_beta   90.00
_cell.angle_gamma   90.00
#
_symmetry.space_group_name_H-M   'P 1'
#
loop_
_entity.id
_entity.type
_entity.pdbx_description
1 polymer ?
#
loop_
_entity_poly.entity_id
_entity_poly.type
_entity_poly.pdbx_seq_one_letter_code
_entity_poly.pdbx_strand_id
1 'polypeptide(L)'
;MNITRIVCTGVLLLAASAAAQDGGKVIQKTTISLGTATPGGGFPLYGNAFAEVMNDADSTFSILPRNTKGSTENIPLLEAGQLDIALVAGEPAYEAFAGIGRPRTSLKILTAMYSSPGMFVVRADSPYKTIRDLVGKPVAFGARGSGLPILSRYMLDGLGLKQDEDFQSIYLDRAGDGPAMVLDGRVAALWGAGIGWPGFAAVAGSAGGARFIAPDAGEIARIKAKQTFLKPLTVPAGSYPNQNGQIDTLGSWSFILARADLDDGVAYRLARTLHGVESAFCRKLAQACETTAANTVVAAPGSELIQAGVLSYFREIGVAK
;
A
#
# COMPACT_ATOMS: atom_id res chain seq x y z
N MET A 1 67.25 76.20 -0.23
CA MET A 1 66.95 75.27 -1.31
C MET A 1 65.77 74.43 -0.83
N ASN A 2 64.55 74.96 -1.12
CA ASN A 2 63.29 74.36 -0.56
C ASN A 2 62.65 73.53 -1.66
N ILE A 3 62.40 72.26 -1.41
CA ILE A 3 61.63 71.36 -2.32
C ILE A 3 60.26 71.23 -1.73
N THR A 4 59.27 71.78 -2.41
CA THR A 4 57.86 71.70 -2.08
C THR A 4 57.30 70.35 -2.56
N ARG A 5 56.76 69.55 -1.70
CA ARG A 5 56.05 68.29 -2.02
C ARG A 5 54.56 68.61 -2.24
N ILE A 6 54.09 68.36 -3.46
CA ILE A 6 52.65 68.40 -3.83
C ILE A 6 52.04 67.01 -3.44
N VAL A 7 51.05 67.03 -2.56
CA VAL A 7 50.26 65.86 -2.22
C VAL A 7 48.99 65.90 -3.09
N CYS A 8 48.88 64.97 -4.02
CA CYS A 8 47.64 64.73 -4.76
C CYS A 8 46.74 63.77 -3.97
N THR A 9 45.65 64.32 -3.45
CA THR A 9 44.60 63.47 -2.78
C THR A 9 43.66 62.95 -3.85
N GLY A 10 43.79 61.66 -4.21
CA GLY A 10 42.86 60.96 -5.08
C GLY A 10 41.63 60.53 -4.31
N VAL A 11 40.46 61.03 -4.65
CA VAL A 11 39.16 60.60 -4.16
C VAL A 11 38.72 59.33 -4.96
N LEU A 12 38.80 58.17 -4.33
CA LEU A 12 38.17 56.92 -4.87
C LEU A 12 36.68 56.97 -4.61
N LEU A 13 35.88 57.16 -5.66
CA LEU A 13 34.46 56.86 -5.59
C LEU A 13 34.25 55.35 -5.65
N LEU A 14 33.88 54.74 -4.53
CA LEU A 14 33.36 53.36 -4.46
C LEU A 14 31.89 53.39 -4.94
N ALA A 15 31.68 52.95 -6.16
CA ALA A 15 30.34 52.62 -6.65
C ALA A 15 29.89 51.28 -5.98
N ALA A 16 29.03 51.36 -4.98
CA ALA A 16 28.38 50.21 -4.40
C ALA A 16 27.33 49.71 -5.38
N SER A 17 27.63 48.62 -6.10
CA SER A 17 26.65 47.86 -6.86
C SER A 17 25.76 47.12 -5.90
N ALA A 18 24.55 47.63 -5.63
CA ALA A 18 23.48 46.88 -4.99
C ALA A 18 23.02 45.75 -5.92
N ALA A 19 23.60 44.57 -5.78
CA ALA A 19 23.03 43.36 -6.34
C ALA A 19 21.70 43.11 -5.62
N ALA A 20 20.58 43.33 -6.31
CA ALA A 20 19.28 42.88 -5.86
C ALA A 20 19.33 41.34 -5.73
N GLN A 21 19.45 40.87 -4.53
CA GLN A 21 19.17 39.45 -4.21
C GLN A 21 17.69 39.23 -4.45
N ASP A 22 17.39 38.59 -5.58
CA ASP A 22 16.09 38.05 -5.86
C ASP A 22 15.82 37.00 -4.75
N GLY A 23 15.08 37.42 -3.74
CA GLY A 23 14.71 36.59 -2.61
C GLY A 23 13.72 35.53 -3.02
N GLY A 24 14.15 34.56 -3.82
CA GLY A 24 13.39 33.36 -4.11
C GLY A 24 12.98 32.73 -2.79
N LYS A 25 11.70 32.84 -2.46
CA LYS A 25 11.12 32.27 -1.25
C LYS A 25 11.42 30.77 -1.28
N VAL A 26 12.39 30.30 -0.51
CA VAL A 26 12.65 28.87 -0.36
C VAL A 26 11.37 28.25 0.23
N ILE A 27 10.60 27.57 -0.59
CA ILE A 27 9.42 26.84 -0.14
C ILE A 27 9.94 25.70 0.71
N GLN A 28 9.78 25.80 2.03
CA GLN A 28 10.15 24.72 2.93
C GLN A 28 9.21 23.55 2.69
N LYS A 29 9.74 22.46 2.11
CA LYS A 29 8.96 21.26 1.83
C LYS A 29 8.65 20.48 3.11
N THR A 30 7.41 20.03 3.24
CA THR A 30 7.03 19.06 4.27
C THR A 30 7.50 17.68 3.83
N THR A 31 8.55 17.17 4.47
CA THR A 31 9.04 15.82 4.20
C THR A 31 8.18 14.80 4.93
N ILE A 32 7.74 13.75 4.21
CA ILE A 32 6.88 12.68 4.69
C ILE A 32 7.50 11.34 4.34
N SER A 33 7.85 10.56 5.35
CA SER A 33 8.32 9.19 5.18
C SER A 33 7.14 8.24 4.93
N LEU A 34 7.22 7.42 3.87
CA LEU A 34 6.19 6.45 3.48
C LEU A 34 6.74 5.02 3.56
N GLY A 35 6.31 4.26 4.56
CA GLY A 35 6.62 2.83 4.66
C GLY A 35 5.87 2.00 3.60
N THR A 36 6.59 1.14 2.88
CA THR A 36 6.00 0.28 1.84
C THR A 36 6.09 -1.21 2.21
N ALA A 37 6.84 -2.01 1.49
CA ALA A 37 7.09 -3.42 1.76
C ALA A 37 8.37 -3.91 1.05
N THR A 38 8.57 -5.25 1.02
CA THR A 38 9.70 -5.86 0.31
C THR A 38 9.59 -5.69 -1.20
N PRO A 39 10.71 -5.55 -1.92
CA PRO A 39 10.73 -5.45 -3.39
C PRO A 39 9.98 -6.61 -4.08
N GLY A 40 9.34 -6.30 -5.21
CA GLY A 40 8.55 -7.25 -6.00
C GLY A 40 7.12 -7.44 -5.51
N GLY A 41 6.72 -6.80 -4.41
CA GLY A 41 5.33 -6.76 -3.94
C GLY A 41 4.53 -5.59 -4.53
N GLY A 42 3.21 -5.60 -4.32
CA GLY A 42 2.32 -4.54 -4.78
C GLY A 42 2.52 -3.21 -4.05
N PHE A 43 2.86 -3.24 -2.77
CA PHE A 43 3.02 -2.03 -1.96
C PHE A 43 4.17 -1.14 -2.42
N PRO A 44 5.40 -1.64 -2.73
CA PRO A 44 6.43 -0.79 -3.32
C PRO A 44 6.01 -0.16 -4.65
N LEU A 45 5.32 -0.91 -5.51
CA LEU A 45 4.80 -0.39 -6.78
C LEU A 45 3.81 0.76 -6.55
N TYR A 46 2.83 0.53 -5.67
CA TYR A 46 1.81 1.51 -5.33
C TYR A 46 2.43 2.74 -4.62
N GLY A 47 3.29 2.53 -3.62
CA GLY A 47 3.90 3.59 -2.83
C GLY A 47 4.79 4.52 -3.66
N ASN A 48 5.54 3.97 -4.63
CA ASN A 48 6.34 4.77 -5.57
C ASN A 48 5.43 5.60 -6.49
N ALA A 49 4.38 5.02 -7.06
CA ALA A 49 3.43 5.73 -7.90
C ALA A 49 2.67 6.81 -7.12
N PHE A 50 2.25 6.53 -5.88
CA PHE A 50 1.63 7.51 -4.98
C PHE A 50 2.56 8.69 -4.71
N ALA A 51 3.80 8.43 -4.28
CA ALA A 51 4.76 9.49 -3.97
C ALA A 51 5.05 10.37 -5.19
N GLU A 52 5.22 9.78 -6.37
CA GLU A 52 5.45 10.52 -7.60
C GLU A 52 4.28 11.45 -7.92
N VAL A 53 3.05 10.91 -7.98
CA VAL A 53 1.86 11.71 -8.33
C VAL A 53 1.59 12.83 -7.32
N MET A 54 1.79 12.55 -6.02
CA MET A 54 1.60 13.54 -4.96
C MET A 54 2.67 14.63 -4.97
N ASN A 55 3.95 14.26 -5.15
CA ASN A 55 5.05 15.21 -5.22
C ASN A 55 4.98 16.11 -6.46
N ASP A 56 4.49 15.58 -7.59
CA ASP A 56 4.28 16.34 -8.81
C ASP A 56 3.11 17.34 -8.69
N ALA A 57 2.06 16.94 -7.96
CA ALA A 57 0.85 17.75 -7.79
C ALA A 57 1.02 18.87 -6.76
N ASP A 58 1.83 18.67 -5.72
CA ASP A 58 2.07 19.66 -4.68
C ASP A 58 3.56 19.74 -4.35
N SER A 59 4.24 20.75 -4.89
CA SER A 59 5.68 20.98 -4.70
C SER A 59 6.07 21.30 -3.25
N THR A 60 5.10 21.52 -2.35
CA THR A 60 5.35 21.72 -0.92
C THR A 60 5.52 20.42 -0.17
N PHE A 61 5.24 19.27 -0.80
CA PHE A 61 5.53 17.94 -0.27
C PHE A 61 6.85 17.37 -0.80
N SER A 62 7.45 16.50 0.02
CA SER A 62 8.51 15.58 -0.34
C SER A 62 8.19 14.23 0.29
N ILE A 63 7.34 13.44 -0.38
CA ILE A 63 6.96 12.10 0.06
C ILE A 63 8.05 11.13 -0.38
N LEU A 64 8.65 10.42 0.59
CA LEU A 64 9.81 9.55 0.39
C LEU A 64 9.45 8.10 0.71
N PRO A 65 9.23 7.24 -0.31
CA PRO A 65 9.01 5.82 -0.11
C PRO A 65 10.23 5.13 0.51
N ARG A 66 9.97 4.29 1.51
CA ARG A 66 10.98 3.47 2.19
C ARG A 66 10.55 2.01 2.16
N ASN A 67 11.40 1.13 1.67
CA ASN A 67 11.16 -0.31 1.75
C ASN A 67 11.23 -0.78 3.19
N THR A 68 10.27 -1.62 3.56
CA THR A 68 10.15 -2.29 4.86
C THR A 68 9.89 -3.78 4.64
N LYS A 69 9.63 -4.53 5.69
CA LYS A 69 9.15 -5.91 5.56
C LYS A 69 7.65 -5.98 5.23
N GLY A 70 6.91 -4.87 5.36
CA GLY A 70 5.48 -4.75 5.07
C GLY A 70 4.64 -4.40 6.30
N SER A 71 3.35 -4.72 6.25
CA SER A 71 2.33 -4.24 7.20
C SER A 71 2.67 -4.47 8.67
N THR A 72 3.23 -5.64 9.01
CA THR A 72 3.53 -6.01 10.40
C THR A 72 4.75 -5.26 10.98
N GLU A 73 5.62 -4.74 10.11
CA GLU A 73 6.70 -3.82 10.50
C GLU A 73 6.25 -2.36 10.43
N ASN A 74 5.41 -2.01 9.46
CA ASN A 74 4.93 -0.64 9.27
C ASN A 74 4.15 -0.12 10.48
N ILE A 75 3.29 -0.95 11.07
CA ILE A 75 2.49 -0.57 12.23
C ILE A 75 3.37 -0.11 13.42
N PRO A 76 4.30 -0.91 13.94
CA PRO A 76 5.16 -0.46 15.05
C PRO A 76 6.08 0.71 14.67
N LEU A 77 6.52 0.83 13.41
CA LEU A 77 7.31 1.98 12.96
C LEU A 77 6.50 3.29 12.98
N LEU A 78 5.22 3.24 12.59
CA LEU A 78 4.30 4.38 12.73
C LEU A 78 4.07 4.75 14.20
N GLU A 79 3.82 3.75 15.06
CA GLU A 79 3.60 3.96 16.50
C GLU A 79 4.81 4.55 17.21
N ALA A 80 6.01 4.20 16.75
CA ALA A 80 7.27 4.75 17.23
C ALA A 80 7.65 6.10 16.61
N GLY A 81 6.84 6.66 15.70
CA GLY A 81 7.14 7.90 14.97
C GLY A 81 8.31 7.80 14.01
N GLN A 82 8.73 6.59 13.63
CA GLN A 82 9.81 6.35 12.67
C GLN A 82 9.35 6.39 11.21
N LEU A 83 8.05 6.40 11.00
CA LEU A 83 7.35 6.67 9.74
C LEU A 83 6.23 7.66 9.99
N ASP A 84 5.96 8.54 9.03
CA ASP A 84 4.83 9.46 9.08
C ASP A 84 3.54 8.79 8.59
N ILE A 85 3.66 8.08 7.47
CA ILE A 85 2.58 7.29 6.87
C ILE A 85 3.13 5.95 6.38
N ALA A 86 2.26 4.94 6.26
CA ALA A 86 2.68 3.63 5.73
C ALA A 86 1.53 2.85 5.12
N LEU A 87 1.87 1.96 4.17
CA LEU A 87 0.93 1.05 3.54
C LEU A 87 0.70 -0.16 4.46
N VAL A 88 -0.57 -0.42 4.77
CA VAL A 88 -0.97 -1.50 5.67
C VAL A 88 -2.14 -2.25 5.05
N ALA A 89 -2.02 -3.58 4.93
CA ALA A 89 -3.12 -4.43 4.50
C ALA A 89 -4.25 -4.44 5.54
N GLY A 90 -5.47 -4.72 5.10
CA GLY A 90 -6.65 -4.59 5.94
C GLY A 90 -6.68 -5.51 7.14
N GLU A 91 -6.14 -6.72 7.04
CA GLU A 91 -6.11 -7.67 8.14
C GLU A 91 -5.20 -7.23 9.29
N PRO A 92 -3.91 -6.85 9.06
CA PRO A 92 -3.08 -6.25 10.08
C PRO A 92 -3.67 -4.95 10.66
N ALA A 93 -4.31 -4.12 9.83
CA ALA A 93 -4.99 -2.92 10.29
C ALA A 93 -6.17 -3.28 11.21
N TYR A 94 -7.00 -4.24 10.82
CA TYR A 94 -8.10 -4.76 11.63
C TYR A 94 -7.60 -5.30 12.99
N GLU A 95 -6.56 -6.14 12.99
CA GLU A 95 -5.96 -6.65 14.23
C GLU A 95 -5.45 -5.52 15.13
N ALA A 96 -4.79 -4.52 14.55
CA ALA A 96 -4.27 -3.38 15.29
C ALA A 96 -5.38 -2.49 15.87
N PHE A 97 -6.43 -2.20 15.12
CA PHE A 97 -7.56 -1.40 15.59
C PHE A 97 -8.42 -2.16 16.62
N ALA A 98 -8.58 -3.47 16.45
CA ALA A 98 -9.36 -4.30 17.37
C ALA A 98 -8.58 -4.71 18.64
N GLY A 99 -7.25 -4.65 18.62
CA GLY A 99 -6.40 -5.14 19.72
C GLY A 99 -6.28 -6.66 19.75
N ILE A 100 -6.23 -7.28 18.56
CA ILE A 100 -6.11 -8.75 18.43
C ILE A 100 -4.61 -9.11 18.45
N GLY A 101 -4.20 -9.88 19.46
CA GLY A 101 -2.81 -10.31 19.64
C GLY A 101 -1.82 -9.19 20.01
N ARG A 102 -2.32 -7.98 20.22
CA ARG A 102 -1.56 -6.78 20.58
C ARG A 102 -2.45 -5.72 21.23
N PRO A 103 -1.94 -4.70 21.93
CA PRO A 103 -2.73 -3.53 22.33
C PRO A 103 -3.34 -2.81 21.13
N ARG A 104 -4.51 -2.20 21.33
CA ARG A 104 -5.14 -1.35 20.29
C ARG A 104 -4.22 -0.21 19.90
N THR A 105 -4.17 0.06 18.61
CA THR A 105 -3.42 1.19 18.06
C THR A 105 -4.21 2.50 18.12
N SER A 106 -3.48 3.60 18.18
CA SER A 106 -4.01 4.97 17.99
C SER A 106 -3.80 5.50 16.56
N LEU A 107 -3.21 4.71 15.67
CA LEU A 107 -2.99 5.10 14.27
C LEU A 107 -4.30 5.50 13.59
N LYS A 108 -4.20 6.31 12.54
CA LYS A 108 -5.35 6.81 11.79
C LYS A 108 -5.27 6.45 10.31
N ILE A 109 -6.43 6.31 9.68
CA ILE A 109 -6.55 6.08 8.24
C ILE A 109 -6.40 7.43 7.53
N LEU A 110 -5.42 7.52 6.62
CA LEU A 110 -5.28 8.64 5.70
C LEU A 110 -6.16 8.43 4.46
N THR A 111 -6.09 7.25 3.86
CA THR A 111 -6.92 6.86 2.70
C THR A 111 -7.03 5.34 2.59
N ALA A 112 -8.13 4.86 2.02
CA ALA A 112 -8.19 3.50 1.48
C ALA A 112 -7.39 3.45 0.18
N MET A 113 -6.65 2.37 -0.02
CA MET A 113 -5.84 2.16 -1.22
C MET A 113 -6.66 1.45 -2.31
N TYR A 114 -6.82 0.16 -2.15
CA TYR A 114 -7.54 -0.73 -3.06
C TYR A 114 -8.03 -1.98 -2.31
N SER A 115 -9.02 -2.63 -2.90
CA SER A 115 -9.51 -3.92 -2.42
C SER A 115 -8.52 -5.05 -2.75
N SER A 116 -8.43 -6.03 -1.86
CA SER A 116 -7.45 -7.10 -1.91
C SER A 116 -8.13 -8.47 -1.96
N PRO A 117 -8.75 -8.87 -3.10
CA PRO A 117 -9.30 -10.21 -3.27
C PRO A 117 -8.19 -11.27 -3.13
N GLY A 118 -8.36 -12.19 -2.16
CA GLY A 118 -7.38 -13.22 -1.85
C GLY A 118 -7.61 -14.49 -2.67
N MET A 119 -6.55 -15.03 -3.29
CA MET A 119 -6.62 -16.29 -4.04
C MET A 119 -5.23 -16.92 -4.17
N PHE A 120 -5.21 -18.19 -4.53
CA PHE A 120 -3.97 -18.88 -4.92
C PHE A 120 -3.78 -18.80 -6.43
N VAL A 121 -2.53 -18.74 -6.86
CA VAL A 121 -2.14 -18.97 -8.25
C VAL A 121 -1.28 -20.23 -8.34
N VAL A 122 -1.56 -21.05 -9.33
CA VAL A 122 -0.85 -22.27 -9.68
C VAL A 122 -0.53 -22.27 -11.16
N ARG A 123 0.40 -23.10 -11.62
CA ARG A 123 0.60 -23.32 -13.06
C ARG A 123 -0.68 -23.88 -13.67
N ALA A 124 -1.00 -23.49 -14.91
CA ALA A 124 -2.22 -23.93 -15.59
C ALA A 124 -2.29 -25.46 -15.82
N ASP A 125 -1.12 -26.09 -16.00
CA ASP A 125 -0.97 -27.54 -16.20
C ASP A 125 -0.94 -28.34 -14.88
N SER A 126 -1.01 -27.68 -13.73
CA SER A 126 -1.02 -28.36 -12.42
C SER A 126 -2.33 -29.13 -12.21
N PRO A 127 -2.32 -30.22 -11.41
CA PRO A 127 -3.53 -30.98 -11.08
C PRO A 127 -4.46 -30.25 -10.10
N TYR A 128 -3.98 -29.18 -9.44
CA TYR A 128 -4.68 -28.50 -8.36
C TYR A 128 -5.81 -27.60 -8.89
N LYS A 129 -7.03 -27.76 -8.37
CA LYS A 129 -8.23 -27.05 -8.78
C LYS A 129 -8.98 -26.39 -7.62
N THR A 130 -8.77 -26.87 -6.40
CA THR A 130 -9.45 -26.43 -5.18
C THR A 130 -8.42 -26.11 -4.09
N ILE A 131 -8.82 -25.37 -3.06
CA ILE A 131 -7.97 -25.11 -1.90
C ILE A 131 -7.59 -26.42 -1.22
N ARG A 132 -8.49 -27.41 -1.19
CA ARG A 132 -8.24 -28.71 -0.55
C ARG A 132 -7.20 -29.56 -1.29
N ASP A 133 -7.03 -29.38 -2.59
CA ASP A 133 -5.97 -30.07 -3.36
C ASP A 133 -4.57 -29.60 -2.94
N LEU A 134 -4.46 -28.46 -2.28
CA LEU A 134 -3.20 -27.90 -1.80
C LEU A 134 -2.83 -28.37 -0.40
N VAL A 135 -3.71 -29.09 0.31
CA VAL A 135 -3.42 -29.67 1.64
C VAL A 135 -2.22 -30.62 1.54
N GLY A 136 -1.27 -30.49 2.46
CA GLY A 136 -0.03 -31.26 2.49
C GLY A 136 1.03 -30.83 1.46
N LYS A 137 0.75 -29.81 0.63
CA LYS A 137 1.68 -29.34 -0.40
C LYS A 137 2.51 -28.15 0.07
N PRO A 138 3.71 -27.94 -0.50
CA PRO A 138 4.47 -26.71 -0.30
C PRO A 138 3.73 -25.55 -0.93
N VAL A 139 3.39 -24.52 -0.12
CA VAL A 139 2.65 -23.33 -0.54
C VAL A 139 3.37 -22.08 -0.05
N ALA A 140 3.65 -21.13 -0.96
CA ALA A 140 4.20 -19.84 -0.61
C ALA A 140 3.06 -18.88 -0.20
N PHE A 141 3.03 -18.50 1.08
CA PHE A 141 1.96 -17.64 1.65
C PHE A 141 2.29 -16.14 1.60
N GLY A 142 3.33 -15.75 0.85
CA GLY A 142 3.76 -14.37 0.70
C GLY A 142 4.94 -13.99 1.60
N ALA A 143 5.32 -12.73 1.57
CA ALA A 143 6.43 -12.25 2.40
C ALA A 143 6.05 -12.26 3.89
N ARG A 144 6.98 -12.72 4.74
CA ARG A 144 6.78 -12.93 6.18
C ARG A 144 6.21 -11.71 6.91
N GLY A 145 6.64 -10.51 6.55
CA GLY A 145 6.20 -9.24 7.17
C GLY A 145 4.99 -8.58 6.51
N SER A 146 4.44 -9.17 5.43
CA SER A 146 3.28 -8.63 4.72
C SER A 146 1.94 -9.04 5.37
N GLY A 147 0.83 -8.47 4.91
CA GLY A 147 -0.51 -8.88 5.31
C GLY A 147 -0.98 -10.20 4.68
N LEU A 148 -0.30 -10.69 3.62
CA LEU A 148 -0.73 -11.89 2.89
C LEU A 148 -0.84 -13.14 3.78
N PRO A 149 0.14 -13.48 4.66
CA PRO A 149 0.01 -14.61 5.56
C PRO A 149 -1.15 -14.46 6.55
N ILE A 150 -1.51 -13.23 6.90
CA ILE A 150 -2.61 -12.96 7.83
C ILE A 150 -3.96 -13.18 7.12
N LEU A 151 -4.12 -12.65 5.91
CA LEU A 151 -5.33 -12.88 5.11
C LEU A 151 -5.56 -14.37 4.85
N SER A 152 -4.53 -15.10 4.40
CA SER A 152 -4.67 -16.55 4.17
C SER A 152 -5.05 -17.31 5.43
N ARG A 153 -4.45 -16.97 6.59
CA ARG A 153 -4.79 -17.57 7.87
C ARG A 153 -6.28 -17.40 8.19
N TYR A 154 -6.84 -16.20 8.02
CA TYR A 154 -8.27 -15.95 8.25
C TYR A 154 -9.16 -16.73 7.28
N MET A 155 -8.80 -16.78 6.00
CA MET A 155 -9.56 -17.50 5.00
C MET A 155 -9.53 -19.02 5.25
N LEU A 156 -8.36 -19.57 5.50
CA LEU A 156 -8.18 -21.01 5.78
C LEU A 156 -8.87 -21.41 7.10
N ASP A 157 -8.75 -20.58 8.14
CA ASP A 157 -9.45 -20.80 9.41
C ASP A 157 -10.98 -20.85 9.25
N GLY A 158 -11.55 -20.02 8.35
CA GLY A 158 -12.96 -20.08 7.98
C GLY A 158 -13.36 -21.39 7.29
N LEU A 159 -12.40 -22.11 6.69
CA LEU A 159 -12.58 -23.42 6.07
C LEU A 159 -12.27 -24.59 7.02
N GLY A 160 -11.88 -24.29 8.26
CA GLY A 160 -11.42 -25.29 9.23
C GLY A 160 -10.04 -25.84 8.91
N LEU A 161 -9.23 -25.09 8.16
CA LEU A 161 -7.85 -25.42 7.80
C LEU A 161 -6.87 -24.53 8.57
N LYS A 162 -5.73 -25.09 8.93
CA LYS A 162 -4.65 -24.39 9.62
C LYS A 162 -3.43 -24.24 8.71
N GLN A 163 -3.07 -22.99 8.45
CA GLN A 163 -2.00 -22.66 7.50
C GLN A 163 -0.68 -23.42 7.77
N ASP A 164 -0.24 -23.48 9.02
CA ASP A 164 1.04 -24.06 9.38
C ASP A 164 0.98 -25.55 9.76
N GLU A 165 -0.23 -26.15 9.85
CA GLU A 165 -0.42 -27.56 10.16
C GLU A 165 -0.84 -28.38 8.93
N ASP A 166 -1.75 -27.81 8.10
CA ASP A 166 -2.31 -28.51 6.94
C ASP A 166 -1.53 -28.30 5.64
N PHE A 167 -0.57 -27.36 5.64
CA PHE A 167 0.27 -27.06 4.48
C PHE A 167 1.74 -27.08 4.86
N GLN A 168 2.62 -27.31 3.88
CA GLN A 168 4.05 -27.02 4.04
C GLN A 168 4.26 -25.52 3.78
N SER A 169 4.04 -24.71 4.80
CA SER A 169 4.02 -23.24 4.68
C SER A 169 5.39 -22.67 4.43
N ILE A 170 5.51 -21.91 3.34
CA ILE A 170 6.72 -21.17 2.97
C ILE A 170 6.44 -19.68 3.05
N TYR A 171 7.21 -18.98 3.88
CA TYR A 171 7.17 -17.54 4.03
C TYR A 171 8.40 -16.94 3.36
N LEU A 172 8.15 -16.05 2.41
CA LEU A 172 9.18 -15.44 1.59
C LEU A 172 9.90 -14.31 2.37
N ASP A 173 11.18 -14.11 2.09
CA ASP A 173 11.90 -12.92 2.52
C ASP A 173 11.57 -11.72 1.59
N ARG A 174 11.38 -11.99 0.31
CA ARG A 174 10.99 -11.00 -0.70
C ARG A 174 9.78 -11.50 -1.49
N ALA A 175 8.76 -10.65 -1.62
CA ALA A 175 7.54 -11.00 -2.37
C ALA A 175 7.82 -11.42 -3.82
N GLY A 176 8.83 -10.84 -4.45
CA GLY A 176 9.24 -11.13 -5.83
C GLY A 176 9.80 -12.54 -6.08
N ASP A 177 10.14 -13.29 -5.03
CA ASP A 177 10.71 -14.65 -5.18
C ASP A 177 9.63 -15.71 -5.46
N GLY A 178 8.38 -15.45 -5.01
CA GLY A 178 7.27 -16.41 -5.08
C GLY A 178 6.91 -16.91 -6.48
N PRO A 179 6.78 -16.06 -7.50
CA PRO A 179 6.42 -16.50 -8.85
C PRO A 179 7.40 -17.54 -9.44
N ALA A 180 8.70 -17.32 -9.28
CA ALA A 180 9.71 -18.26 -9.74
C ALA A 180 9.56 -19.65 -9.08
N MET A 181 9.21 -19.67 -7.78
CA MET A 181 9.01 -20.93 -7.05
C MET A 181 7.80 -21.72 -7.54
N VAL A 182 6.73 -21.05 -8.03
CA VAL A 182 5.61 -21.73 -8.69
C VAL A 182 6.02 -22.29 -10.05
N LEU A 183 6.71 -21.46 -10.84
CA LEU A 183 7.08 -21.80 -12.22
C LEU A 183 8.07 -22.98 -12.30
N ASP A 184 9.02 -23.05 -11.35
CA ASP A 184 10.01 -24.13 -11.28
C ASP A 184 9.55 -25.34 -10.43
N GLY A 185 8.34 -25.28 -9.85
CA GLY A 185 7.72 -26.38 -9.11
C GLY A 185 8.21 -26.56 -7.67
N ARG A 186 9.02 -25.64 -7.13
CA ARG A 186 9.42 -25.66 -5.69
C ARG A 186 8.22 -25.48 -4.75
N VAL A 187 7.17 -24.81 -5.21
CA VAL A 187 5.89 -24.73 -4.52
C VAL A 187 4.73 -25.10 -5.45
N ALA A 188 3.70 -25.71 -4.90
CA ALA A 188 2.47 -26.06 -5.60
C ALA A 188 1.65 -24.81 -5.96
N ALA A 189 1.65 -23.81 -5.07
CA ALA A 189 0.87 -22.59 -5.20
C ALA A 189 1.57 -21.39 -4.56
N LEU A 190 1.23 -20.20 -5.06
CA LEU A 190 1.53 -18.93 -4.42
C LEU A 190 0.21 -18.26 -4.01
N TRP A 191 0.10 -17.92 -2.76
CA TRP A 191 -0.97 -17.08 -2.22
C TRP A 191 -0.69 -15.60 -2.49
N GLY A 192 -1.72 -14.86 -2.88
CA GLY A 192 -1.64 -13.42 -3.08
C GLY A 192 -2.99 -12.74 -2.92
N ALA A 193 -3.00 -11.42 -3.03
CA ALA A 193 -4.23 -10.62 -2.97
C ALA A 193 -4.08 -9.32 -3.77
N GLY A 194 -5.21 -8.85 -4.31
CA GLY A 194 -5.29 -7.63 -5.11
C GLY A 194 -5.23 -7.87 -6.61
N ILE A 195 -6.08 -7.17 -7.36
CA ILE A 195 -6.08 -7.20 -8.83
C ILE A 195 -4.80 -6.54 -9.34
N GLY A 196 -4.14 -7.16 -10.31
CA GLY A 196 -2.86 -6.66 -10.84
C GLY A 196 -1.67 -6.85 -9.92
N TRP A 197 -1.80 -7.64 -8.83
CA TRP A 197 -0.66 -7.95 -7.98
C TRP A 197 0.49 -8.58 -8.79
N PRO A 198 1.75 -8.07 -8.67
CA PRO A 198 2.88 -8.51 -9.50
C PRO A 198 3.12 -10.02 -9.50
N GLY A 199 2.90 -10.69 -8.36
CA GLY A 199 3.04 -12.13 -8.23
C GLY A 199 2.07 -12.91 -9.11
N PHE A 200 0.82 -12.47 -9.22
CA PHE A 200 -0.18 -13.07 -10.10
C PHE A 200 0.13 -12.80 -11.58
N ALA A 201 0.47 -11.55 -11.88
CA ALA A 201 0.80 -11.14 -13.24
C ALA A 201 1.99 -11.93 -13.80
N ALA A 202 3.02 -12.17 -12.98
CA ALA A 202 4.21 -12.91 -13.38
C ALA A 202 3.91 -14.39 -13.71
N VAL A 203 3.11 -15.07 -12.88
CA VAL A 203 2.75 -16.47 -13.16
C VAL A 203 1.79 -16.56 -14.35
N ALA A 204 0.78 -15.68 -14.42
CA ALA A 204 -0.22 -15.68 -15.50
C ALA A 204 0.39 -15.30 -16.86
N GLY A 205 1.39 -14.41 -16.87
CA GLY A 205 2.10 -14.00 -18.08
C GLY A 205 3.18 -14.99 -18.55
N SER A 206 3.44 -16.08 -17.82
CA SER A 206 4.39 -17.10 -18.23
C SER A 206 3.90 -17.91 -19.43
N ALA A 207 4.80 -18.54 -20.19
CA ALA A 207 4.44 -19.34 -21.37
C ALA A 207 3.47 -20.49 -21.05
N GLY A 208 3.53 -21.05 -19.83
CA GLY A 208 2.63 -22.12 -19.37
C GLY A 208 1.27 -21.60 -18.87
N GLY A 209 1.13 -20.29 -18.63
CA GLY A 209 -0.06 -19.68 -18.06
C GLY A 209 -0.35 -20.07 -16.60
N ALA A 210 -1.47 -19.58 -16.09
CA ALA A 210 -1.88 -19.79 -14.70
C ALA A 210 -3.31 -20.30 -14.59
N ARG A 211 -3.60 -20.95 -13.46
CA ARG A 211 -4.95 -21.14 -12.92
C ARG A 211 -5.03 -20.46 -11.56
N PHE A 212 -6.11 -19.74 -11.33
CA PHE A 212 -6.43 -19.18 -10.04
C PHE A 212 -7.36 -20.12 -9.26
N ILE A 213 -7.09 -20.26 -7.95
CA ILE A 213 -7.90 -21.05 -7.04
C ILE A 213 -8.40 -20.12 -5.95
N ALA A 214 -9.71 -19.97 -5.89
CA ALA A 214 -10.43 -19.21 -4.88
C ALA A 214 -11.46 -20.11 -4.17
N PRO A 215 -12.00 -19.73 -3.01
CA PRO A 215 -13.05 -20.47 -2.36
C PRO A 215 -14.32 -20.51 -3.23
N ASP A 216 -15.04 -21.63 -3.23
CA ASP A 216 -16.36 -21.71 -3.86
C ASP A 216 -17.43 -20.93 -3.06
N ALA A 217 -18.64 -20.83 -3.60
CA ALA A 217 -19.74 -20.08 -2.97
C ALA A 217 -20.08 -20.59 -1.56
N GLY A 218 -20.05 -21.90 -1.34
CA GLY A 218 -20.28 -22.52 -0.02
C GLY A 218 -19.12 -22.25 0.95
N GLU A 219 -17.89 -22.24 0.43
CA GLU A 219 -16.69 -21.89 1.17
C GLU A 219 -16.68 -20.40 1.56
N ILE A 220 -17.03 -19.51 0.62
CA ILE A 220 -17.22 -18.08 0.89
C ILE A 220 -18.23 -17.86 2.03
N ALA A 221 -19.36 -18.56 2.01
CA ALA A 221 -20.37 -18.45 3.06
C ALA A 221 -19.80 -18.88 4.44
N ARG A 222 -19.07 -20.00 4.51
CA ARG A 222 -18.44 -20.49 5.75
C ARG A 222 -17.38 -19.53 6.26
N ILE A 223 -16.49 -19.04 5.40
CA ILE A 223 -15.45 -18.09 5.78
C ILE A 223 -16.10 -16.83 6.35
N LYS A 224 -17.09 -16.27 5.64
CA LYS A 224 -17.76 -15.03 6.03
C LYS A 224 -18.53 -15.17 7.35
N ALA A 225 -19.12 -16.33 7.63
CA ALA A 225 -19.81 -16.60 8.89
C ALA A 225 -18.86 -16.53 10.11
N LYS A 226 -17.59 -16.94 9.93
CA LYS A 226 -16.55 -16.90 10.98
C LYS A 226 -15.77 -15.60 10.98
N GLN A 227 -15.48 -15.05 9.81
CA GLN A 227 -14.62 -13.88 9.59
C GLN A 227 -15.44 -12.70 9.04
N THR A 228 -16.25 -12.08 9.89
CA THR A 228 -17.26 -11.08 9.50
C THR A 228 -16.67 -9.78 8.92
N PHE A 229 -15.42 -9.47 9.22
CA PHE A 229 -14.73 -8.28 8.70
C PHE A 229 -14.31 -8.44 7.24
N LEU A 230 -14.12 -9.67 6.74
CA LEU A 230 -13.82 -9.93 5.34
C LEU A 230 -15.02 -9.60 4.47
N LYS A 231 -14.76 -9.02 3.32
CA LYS A 231 -15.79 -8.59 2.35
C LYS A 231 -15.78 -9.48 1.13
N PRO A 232 -16.97 -9.80 0.56
CA PRO A 232 -17.04 -10.38 -0.77
C PRO A 232 -16.42 -9.44 -1.80
N LEU A 233 -15.56 -9.97 -2.62
CA LEU A 233 -14.86 -9.25 -3.69
C LEU A 233 -14.87 -10.11 -4.95
N THR A 234 -14.88 -9.45 -6.11
CA THR A 234 -14.86 -10.11 -7.41
C THR A 234 -13.66 -9.64 -8.22
N VAL A 235 -12.90 -10.57 -8.77
CA VAL A 235 -11.89 -10.31 -9.80
C VAL A 235 -12.60 -10.41 -11.15
N PRO A 236 -12.73 -9.32 -11.92
CA PRO A 236 -13.42 -9.34 -13.22
C PRO A 236 -12.77 -10.30 -14.21
N ALA A 237 -13.57 -10.85 -15.12
CA ALA A 237 -13.04 -11.61 -16.24
C ALA A 237 -12.04 -10.77 -17.05
N GLY A 238 -10.97 -11.38 -17.53
CA GLY A 238 -9.92 -10.71 -18.31
C GLY A 238 -8.92 -9.90 -17.47
N SER A 239 -8.98 -9.96 -16.12
CA SER A 239 -7.98 -9.32 -15.26
C SER A 239 -6.58 -9.90 -15.44
N TYR A 240 -6.48 -11.15 -15.90
CA TYR A 240 -5.22 -11.85 -16.19
C TYR A 240 -5.32 -12.61 -17.52
N PRO A 241 -4.19 -12.90 -18.20
CA PRO A 241 -4.16 -13.73 -19.39
C PRO A 241 -4.89 -15.07 -19.17
N ASN A 242 -5.77 -15.44 -20.11
CA ASN A 242 -6.56 -16.67 -20.10
C ASN A 242 -7.57 -16.85 -18.93
N GLN A 243 -7.78 -15.82 -18.13
CA GLN A 243 -8.83 -15.81 -17.11
C GLN A 243 -10.15 -15.31 -17.76
N ASN A 244 -10.95 -16.26 -18.29
CA ASN A 244 -12.15 -15.95 -19.08
C ASN A 244 -13.41 -15.72 -18.23
N GLY A 245 -13.43 -16.21 -16.99
CA GLY A 245 -14.55 -16.03 -16.05
C GLY A 245 -14.17 -15.10 -14.91
N GLN A 246 -15.17 -14.42 -14.31
CA GLN A 246 -14.95 -13.73 -13.04
C GLN A 246 -14.58 -14.72 -11.94
N ILE A 247 -13.88 -14.23 -10.91
CA ILE A 247 -13.51 -15.01 -9.71
C ILE A 247 -14.09 -14.30 -8.50
N ASP A 248 -15.07 -14.92 -7.86
CA ASP A 248 -15.60 -14.45 -6.59
C ASP A 248 -14.74 -14.98 -5.43
N THR A 249 -14.44 -14.13 -4.46
CA THR A 249 -13.63 -14.47 -3.31
C THR A 249 -13.93 -13.55 -2.13
N LEU A 250 -13.06 -13.55 -1.14
CA LEU A 250 -13.10 -12.65 0.00
C LEU A 250 -11.79 -11.89 0.12
N GLY A 251 -11.84 -10.78 0.81
CA GLY A 251 -10.65 -9.97 1.11
C GLY A 251 -10.99 -8.76 1.95
N SER A 252 -10.06 -7.82 2.00
CA SER A 252 -10.21 -6.57 2.73
C SER A 252 -9.69 -5.39 1.90
N TRP A 253 -9.86 -4.18 2.41
CA TRP A 253 -9.22 -2.98 1.88
C TRP A 253 -7.86 -2.77 2.52
N SER A 254 -6.87 -2.45 1.71
CA SER A 254 -5.60 -1.93 2.20
C SER A 254 -5.71 -0.42 2.44
N PHE A 255 -4.90 0.11 3.38
CA PHE A 255 -4.92 1.51 3.78
C PHE A 255 -3.53 2.13 3.74
N ILE A 256 -3.47 3.44 3.53
CA ILE A 256 -2.38 4.26 4.04
C ILE A 256 -2.78 4.68 5.44
N LEU A 257 -2.03 4.21 6.45
CA LEU A 257 -2.17 4.65 7.82
C LEU A 257 -1.18 5.78 8.12
N ALA A 258 -1.57 6.67 9.01
CA ALA A 258 -0.76 7.75 9.54
C ALA A 258 -0.44 7.51 11.02
N ARG A 259 0.71 8.00 11.50
CA ARG A 259 0.99 8.09 12.94
C ARG A 259 -0.06 8.95 13.63
N ALA A 260 -0.32 8.68 14.91
CA ALA A 260 -1.43 9.26 15.64
C ALA A 260 -1.35 10.80 15.77
N ASP A 261 -0.15 11.33 15.80
CA ASP A 261 0.18 12.75 15.97
C ASP A 261 0.57 13.44 14.65
N LEU A 262 0.22 12.87 13.49
CA LEU A 262 0.36 13.57 12.22
C LEU A 262 -0.50 14.85 12.24
N ASP A 263 0.13 15.99 11.95
CA ASP A 263 -0.54 17.29 11.95
C ASP A 263 -1.77 17.32 11.06
N ASP A 264 -2.89 17.83 11.59
CA ASP A 264 -4.20 17.85 10.90
C ASP A 264 -4.16 18.68 9.61
N GLY A 265 -3.39 19.76 9.57
CA GLY A 265 -3.22 20.61 8.38
C GLY A 265 -2.42 19.88 7.29
N VAL A 266 -1.41 19.09 7.67
CA VAL A 266 -0.66 18.22 6.75
C VAL A 266 -1.58 17.13 6.19
N ALA A 267 -2.35 16.46 7.04
CA ALA A 267 -3.28 15.41 6.63
C ALA A 267 -4.41 15.94 5.73
N TYR A 268 -4.95 17.12 6.05
CA TYR A 268 -5.94 17.82 5.21
C TYR A 268 -5.36 18.09 3.80
N ARG A 269 -4.14 18.64 3.73
CA ARG A 269 -3.49 18.92 2.44
C ARG A 269 -3.22 17.64 1.65
N LEU A 270 -2.77 16.56 2.31
CA LEU A 270 -2.58 15.26 1.67
C LEU A 270 -3.88 14.74 1.07
N ALA A 271 -4.99 14.78 1.82
CA ALA A 271 -6.30 14.35 1.32
C ALA A 271 -6.78 15.20 0.14
N ARG A 272 -6.62 16.53 0.22
CA ARG A 272 -6.99 17.45 -0.85
C ARG A 272 -6.18 17.23 -2.10
N THR A 273 -4.85 17.08 -1.97
CA THR A 273 -3.96 16.83 -3.10
C THR A 273 -4.30 15.51 -3.76
N LEU A 274 -4.47 14.42 -2.97
CA LEU A 274 -4.83 13.10 -3.47
C LEU A 274 -6.15 13.11 -4.24
N HIS A 275 -7.20 13.73 -3.69
CA HIS A 275 -8.50 13.87 -4.35
C HIS A 275 -8.37 14.62 -5.69
N GLY A 276 -7.57 15.67 -5.74
CA GLY A 276 -7.31 16.41 -6.98
C GLY A 276 -6.61 15.61 -8.07
N VAL A 277 -5.91 14.52 -7.71
CA VAL A 277 -5.13 13.69 -8.63
C VAL A 277 -5.61 12.25 -8.77
N GLU A 278 -6.77 11.87 -8.20
CA GLU A 278 -7.33 10.51 -8.29
C GLU A 278 -7.29 9.96 -9.73
N SER A 279 -7.73 10.75 -10.71
CA SER A 279 -7.73 10.34 -12.12
C SER A 279 -6.31 10.16 -12.69
N ALA A 280 -5.36 10.99 -12.30
CA ALA A 280 -3.97 10.87 -12.74
C ALA A 280 -3.32 9.65 -12.12
N PHE A 281 -3.60 9.38 -10.85
CA PHE A 281 -3.11 8.22 -10.13
C PHE A 281 -3.69 6.92 -10.71
N CYS A 282 -5.00 6.88 -11.03
CA CYS A 282 -5.64 5.76 -11.72
C CYS A 282 -4.99 5.46 -13.09
N ARG A 283 -4.70 6.49 -13.90
CA ARG A 283 -4.01 6.29 -15.19
C ARG A 283 -2.59 5.77 -15.03
N LYS A 284 -1.91 6.12 -13.94
CA LYS A 284 -0.54 5.68 -13.67
C LYS A 284 -0.49 4.23 -13.16
N LEU A 285 -1.46 3.84 -12.34
CA LEU A 285 -1.52 2.51 -11.74
C LEU A 285 -2.98 2.06 -11.64
N ALA A 286 -3.35 1.00 -12.35
CA ALA A 286 -4.74 0.51 -12.40
C ALA A 286 -5.33 0.24 -11.00
N GLN A 287 -4.56 -0.29 -10.06
CA GLN A 287 -5.01 -0.50 -8.67
C GLN A 287 -5.43 0.81 -7.98
N ALA A 288 -4.81 1.93 -8.34
CA ALA A 288 -5.11 3.23 -7.75
C ALA A 288 -6.46 3.82 -8.21
N CYS A 289 -7.14 3.20 -9.17
CA CYS A 289 -8.49 3.60 -9.55
C CYS A 289 -9.51 3.44 -8.41
N GLU A 290 -9.20 2.59 -7.44
CA GLU A 290 -10.00 2.43 -6.23
C GLU A 290 -9.63 3.42 -5.11
N THR A 291 -8.50 4.13 -5.24
CA THR A 291 -8.01 5.09 -4.25
C THR A 291 -8.78 6.40 -4.39
N THR A 292 -9.91 6.51 -3.70
CA THR A 292 -10.78 7.69 -3.74
C THR A 292 -11.22 8.12 -2.34
N ALA A 293 -11.61 9.38 -2.22
CA ALA A 293 -12.22 9.91 -0.99
C ALA A 293 -13.48 9.12 -0.61
N ALA A 294 -14.34 8.81 -1.59
CA ALA A 294 -15.57 8.04 -1.37
C ALA A 294 -15.28 6.64 -0.85
N ASN A 295 -14.36 5.91 -1.48
CA ASN A 295 -13.99 4.57 -1.04
C ASN A 295 -13.34 4.57 0.35
N THR A 296 -12.60 5.63 0.70
CA THR A 296 -12.02 5.75 2.04
C THR A 296 -13.10 5.79 3.13
N VAL A 297 -14.16 6.56 2.92
CA VAL A 297 -15.29 6.63 3.88
C VAL A 297 -16.02 5.29 3.98
N VAL A 298 -16.21 4.57 2.86
CA VAL A 298 -16.89 3.27 2.83
C VAL A 298 -16.04 2.15 3.43
N ALA A 299 -14.72 2.17 3.18
CA ALA A 299 -13.81 1.13 3.63
C ALA A 299 -13.40 1.26 5.10
N ALA A 300 -13.39 2.48 5.65
CA ALA A 300 -13.03 2.71 7.04
C ALA A 300 -14.04 2.00 7.98
N PRO A 301 -13.57 1.26 9.01
CA PRO A 301 -14.45 0.60 9.97
C PRO A 301 -15.31 1.58 10.80
N GLY A 302 -14.88 2.82 10.94
CA GLY A 302 -15.58 3.91 11.60
C GLY A 302 -14.92 5.25 11.25
N SER A 303 -15.69 6.33 11.22
CA SER A 303 -15.17 7.66 10.89
C SER A 303 -14.14 8.18 11.91
N GLU A 304 -14.20 7.72 13.15
CA GLU A 304 -13.24 8.03 14.22
C GLU A 304 -11.83 7.47 13.95
N LEU A 305 -11.72 6.49 13.06
CA LEU A 305 -10.43 5.94 12.62
C LEU A 305 -9.82 6.75 11.48
N ILE A 306 -10.59 7.59 10.80
CA ILE A 306 -10.07 8.50 9.77
C ILE A 306 -9.33 9.65 10.48
N GLN A 307 -8.17 10.05 9.93
CA GLN A 307 -7.39 11.16 10.45
C GLN A 307 -8.23 12.47 10.43
N ALA A 308 -8.14 13.28 11.47
CA ALA A 308 -9.07 14.42 11.68
C ALA A 308 -9.01 15.45 10.55
N GLY A 309 -7.81 15.79 10.05
CA GLY A 309 -7.65 16.69 8.90
C GLY A 309 -8.21 16.12 7.60
N VAL A 310 -8.06 14.80 7.39
CA VAL A 310 -8.69 14.09 6.25
C VAL A 310 -10.20 14.16 6.34
N LEU A 311 -10.76 13.85 7.52
CA LEU A 311 -12.20 13.87 7.73
C LEU A 311 -12.77 15.29 7.57
N SER A 312 -12.03 16.32 8.01
CA SER A 312 -12.40 17.73 7.80
C SER A 312 -12.53 18.05 6.31
N TYR A 313 -11.54 17.64 5.50
CA TYR A 313 -11.61 17.81 4.04
C TYR A 313 -12.77 17.03 3.41
N PHE A 314 -13.00 15.79 3.84
CA PHE A 314 -14.11 14.97 3.30
C PHE A 314 -15.49 15.54 3.63
N ARG A 315 -15.64 16.22 4.77
CA ARG A 315 -16.87 16.98 5.10
C ARG A 315 -17.04 18.21 4.22
N GLU A 316 -15.97 18.95 3.96
CA GLU A 316 -15.99 20.14 3.09
C GLU A 316 -16.46 19.79 1.68
N ILE A 317 -16.03 18.67 1.13
CA ILE A 317 -16.44 18.22 -0.22
C ILE A 317 -17.73 17.36 -0.21
N GLY A 318 -18.40 17.19 0.94
CA GLY A 318 -19.66 16.48 1.07
C GLY A 318 -19.58 14.95 0.95
N VAL A 319 -18.39 14.35 1.04
CA VAL A 319 -18.17 12.88 0.96
C VAL A 319 -18.40 12.22 2.33
N ALA A 320 -18.10 12.91 3.42
CA ALA A 320 -18.39 12.48 4.80
C ALA A 320 -19.44 13.36 5.45
N LYS A 321 -20.12 12.81 6.50
CA LYS A 321 -21.08 13.55 7.34
C LYS A 321 -20.39 14.21 8.53
#